data_9073b931da769d5a17b4061512338788
#
_entry.id   9073b931da769d5a17b4061512338788
#
_cell.length_a   1.000
_cell.length_b   1.000
_cell.length_c   1.000
_cell.angle_alpha   90.00
_cell.angle_beta   90.00
_cell.angle_gamma   90.00
#
_symmetry.space_group_name_H-M   'P 1'
#
loop_
_entity.id
_entity.type
_entity.pdbx_description
1 polymer ?
#
loop_
_entity_poly.entity_id
_entity_poly.type
_entity_poly.pdbx_seq_one_letter_code
_entity_poly.pdbx_strand_id
1 'polypeptide(L)'
;LAIPLSWLVEILWGYVLQLITIVFKWISSWMPAGKLFSWKAVFDAVPKIVERLPLTLGLTIAGAFFGLILALVFAVVKINRVRILYPIQAVFVSFLRGTPILVQLMLTYYGIPLFLRYLNGEFGLDWNINEIPPAIFAITAFAFNEAAYMSETIRAAIQAVDAGEIEAARSLGMTSAQVYRRVIIPNAAVIATPSLINSLIFFPVILC
;
A
#
# COMPACT_ATOMS: atom_id res chain seq x y z
N LEU A 1 -1.26 29.76 23.82
CA LEU A 1 -1.10 29.70 22.36
C LEU A 1 -0.27 28.45 22.04
N ALA A 2 -0.92 27.28 21.88
CA ALA A 2 -0.25 26.06 21.45
C ALA A 2 -0.04 26.15 19.94
N ILE A 3 1.22 26.23 19.52
CA ILE A 3 1.59 26.15 18.10
C ILE A 3 1.21 24.76 17.62
N PRO A 4 0.39 24.60 16.58
CA PRO A 4 -0.01 23.27 16.11
C PRO A 4 1.22 22.49 15.61
N LEU A 5 1.29 21.23 15.99
CA LEU A 5 2.42 20.33 15.68
C LEU A 5 2.69 20.27 14.17
N SER A 6 1.64 20.41 13.35
CA SER A 6 1.72 20.48 11.89
C SER A 6 2.58 21.64 11.39
N TRP A 7 2.47 22.81 12.00
CA TRP A 7 3.23 23.99 11.62
C TRP A 7 4.73 23.85 11.93
N LEU A 8 5.07 23.21 13.05
CA LEU A 8 6.47 22.88 13.38
C LEU A 8 7.06 21.86 12.38
N VAL A 9 6.27 20.88 11.98
CA VAL A 9 6.69 19.87 10.99
C VAL A 9 6.92 20.54 9.62
N GLU A 10 6.05 21.44 9.18
CA GLU A 10 6.21 22.17 7.93
C GLU A 10 7.46 23.05 7.92
N ILE A 11 7.72 23.77 9.02
CA ILE A 11 8.92 24.61 9.15
C ILE A 11 10.19 23.75 9.14
N LEU A 12 10.24 22.70 9.95
CA LEU A 12 11.38 21.80 10.00
C LEU A 12 11.64 21.15 8.64
N TRP A 13 10.58 20.73 7.96
CA TRP A 13 10.66 20.16 6.62
C TRP A 13 11.17 21.20 5.61
N GLY A 14 10.72 22.45 5.68
CA GLY A 14 11.22 23.54 4.85
C GLY A 14 12.72 23.79 5.04
N TYR A 15 13.23 23.77 6.27
CA TYR A 15 14.67 23.90 6.54
C TYR A 15 15.47 22.70 6.01
N VAL A 16 14.95 21.48 6.18
CA VAL A 16 15.59 20.25 5.64
C VAL A 16 15.67 20.32 4.12
N LEU A 17 14.61 20.74 3.44
CA LEU A 17 14.61 20.92 1.99
C LEU A 17 15.61 21.98 1.52
N GLN A 18 15.69 23.12 2.22
CA GLN A 18 16.66 24.15 1.89
C GLN A 18 18.11 23.66 2.04
N LEU A 19 18.43 22.98 3.13
CA LEU A 19 19.76 22.40 3.36
C LEU A 19 20.11 21.39 2.27
N ILE A 20 19.21 20.46 1.97
CA ILE A 20 19.38 19.45 0.91
C ILE A 20 19.64 20.17 -0.43
N THR A 21 18.83 21.17 -0.76
CA THR A 21 18.95 21.92 -2.02
C THR A 21 20.30 22.63 -2.12
N ILE A 22 20.77 23.25 -1.06
CA ILE A 22 22.07 23.95 -1.02
C ILE A 22 23.21 22.95 -1.20
N VAL A 23 23.21 21.84 -0.44
CA VAL A 23 24.25 20.81 -0.51
C VAL A 23 24.31 20.19 -1.90
N PHE A 24 23.15 19.82 -2.47
CA PHE A 24 23.12 19.18 -3.81
C PHE A 24 23.48 20.15 -4.94
N LYS A 25 23.09 21.42 -4.88
CA LYS A 25 23.55 22.43 -5.84
C LYS A 25 25.06 22.64 -5.77
N TRP A 26 25.64 22.65 -4.54
CA TRP A 26 27.07 22.76 -4.37
C TRP A 26 27.82 21.56 -4.95
N ILE A 27 27.35 20.32 -4.69
CA ILE A 27 27.92 19.09 -5.24
C ILE A 27 27.79 19.08 -6.77
N SER A 28 26.63 19.45 -7.31
CA SER A 28 26.38 19.43 -8.76
C SER A 28 27.27 20.41 -9.53
N SER A 29 27.71 21.50 -8.89
CA SER A 29 28.62 22.47 -9.50
C SER A 29 30.02 21.93 -9.76
N TRP A 30 30.42 20.87 -9.06
CA TRP A 30 31.75 20.24 -9.18
C TRP A 30 31.77 19.03 -10.12
N MET A 31 30.63 18.58 -10.59
CA MET A 31 30.54 17.36 -11.38
C MET A 31 30.55 17.62 -12.91
N PRO A 32 31.39 16.91 -13.67
CA PRO A 32 31.42 17.07 -15.11
C PRO A 32 30.16 16.53 -15.78
N ALA A 33 29.63 17.25 -16.75
CA ALA A 33 28.50 16.80 -17.58
C ALA A 33 28.95 15.75 -18.60
N GLY A 34 28.46 14.52 -18.49
CA GLY A 34 28.65 13.47 -19.49
C GLY A 34 27.58 13.52 -20.61
N LYS A 35 27.90 13.02 -21.81
CA LYS A 35 26.98 13.05 -22.97
C LYS A 35 25.77 12.10 -22.83
N LEU A 36 25.89 10.99 -22.09
CA LEU A 36 24.85 9.98 -21.92
C LEU A 36 24.28 9.94 -20.49
N PHE A 37 25.07 10.35 -19.50
CA PHE A 37 24.68 10.36 -18.11
C PHE A 37 25.15 11.69 -17.48
N SER A 38 24.22 12.45 -16.94
CA SER A 38 24.51 13.73 -16.31
C SER A 38 24.36 13.65 -14.81
N TRP A 39 25.46 13.62 -14.08
CA TRP A 39 25.46 13.72 -12.62
C TRP A 39 24.73 14.97 -12.13
N LYS A 40 24.87 16.08 -12.86
CA LYS A 40 24.17 17.31 -12.55
C LYS A 40 22.64 17.11 -12.55
N ALA A 41 22.09 16.44 -13.55
CA ALA A 41 20.67 16.17 -13.63
C ALA A 41 20.19 15.26 -12.49
N VAL A 42 21.01 14.29 -12.07
CA VAL A 42 20.71 13.42 -10.92
C VAL A 42 20.63 14.25 -9.64
N PHE A 43 21.64 15.09 -9.35
CA PHE A 43 21.66 15.90 -8.13
C PHE A 43 20.58 17.00 -8.14
N ASP A 44 20.24 17.57 -9.30
CA ASP A 44 19.14 18.54 -9.41
C ASP A 44 17.75 17.90 -9.27
N ALA A 45 17.63 16.58 -9.49
CA ALA A 45 16.39 15.84 -9.29
C ALA A 45 16.13 15.51 -7.81
N VAL A 46 17.18 15.28 -7.00
CA VAL A 46 17.03 14.87 -5.60
C VAL A 46 16.17 15.83 -4.76
N PRO A 47 16.36 17.16 -4.79
CA PRO A 47 15.51 18.08 -4.02
C PRO A 47 14.03 17.98 -4.42
N LYS A 48 13.74 17.78 -5.72
CA LYS A 48 12.37 17.63 -6.23
C LYS A 48 11.72 16.33 -5.76
N ILE A 49 12.50 15.25 -5.71
CA ILE A 49 12.03 13.96 -5.17
C ILE A 49 11.74 14.09 -3.68
N VAL A 50 12.66 14.68 -2.92
CA VAL A 50 12.50 14.87 -1.47
C VAL A 50 11.30 15.76 -1.15
N GLU A 51 11.03 16.79 -1.94
CA GLU A 51 9.84 17.64 -1.81
C GLU A 51 8.53 16.83 -1.91
N ARG A 52 8.48 15.80 -2.76
CA ARG A 52 7.30 14.96 -2.96
C ARG A 52 7.22 13.77 -2.01
N LEU A 53 8.28 13.50 -1.27
CA LEU A 53 8.38 12.36 -0.37
C LEU A 53 7.23 12.29 0.67
N PRO A 54 6.80 13.39 1.33
CA PRO A 54 5.69 13.34 2.29
C PRO A 54 4.38 12.89 1.66
N LEU A 55 4.08 13.35 0.44
CA LEU A 55 2.89 12.93 -0.28
C LEU A 55 2.98 11.43 -0.62
N THR A 56 4.12 10.97 -1.13
CA THR A 56 4.36 9.56 -1.45
C THR A 56 4.19 8.67 -0.22
N LEU A 57 4.80 9.05 0.91
CA LEU A 57 4.67 8.31 2.17
C LEU A 57 3.22 8.31 2.67
N GLY A 58 2.53 9.44 2.59
CA GLY A 58 1.12 9.53 2.98
C GLY A 58 0.23 8.59 2.16
N LEU A 59 0.37 8.57 0.84
CA LEU A 59 -0.36 7.66 -0.05
C LEU A 59 -0.02 6.19 0.23
N THR A 60 1.26 5.89 0.47
CA THR A 60 1.73 4.54 0.80
C THR A 60 1.12 4.04 2.10
N ILE A 61 1.20 4.83 3.17
CA ILE A 61 0.67 4.45 4.49
C ILE A 61 -0.85 4.27 4.41
N ALA A 62 -1.56 5.20 3.76
CA ALA A 62 -3.01 5.09 3.60
C ALA A 62 -3.39 3.85 2.76
N GLY A 63 -2.74 3.64 1.61
CA GLY A 63 -2.97 2.47 0.76
C GLY A 63 -2.69 1.15 1.47
N ALA A 64 -1.59 1.07 2.22
CA ALA A 64 -1.23 -0.11 3.01
C ALA A 64 -2.20 -0.36 4.17
N PHE A 65 -2.65 0.67 4.86
CA PHE A 65 -3.62 0.55 5.96
C PHE A 65 -4.96 -0.02 5.47
N PHE A 66 -5.54 0.59 4.44
CA PHE A 66 -6.78 0.09 3.85
C PHE A 66 -6.58 -1.26 3.15
N GLY A 67 -5.43 -1.45 2.50
CA GLY A 67 -5.03 -2.71 1.88
C GLY A 67 -4.95 -3.85 2.88
N LEU A 68 -4.35 -3.63 4.05
CA LEU A 68 -4.27 -4.63 5.12
C LEU A 68 -5.66 -5.04 5.65
N ILE A 69 -6.56 -4.07 5.85
CA ILE A 69 -7.94 -4.36 6.28
C ILE A 69 -8.63 -5.26 5.25
N LEU A 70 -8.56 -4.90 3.97
CA LEU A 70 -9.12 -5.70 2.88
C LEU A 70 -8.43 -7.06 2.74
N ALA A 71 -7.11 -7.13 2.93
CA ALA A 71 -6.34 -8.37 2.91
C ALA A 71 -6.81 -9.37 3.96
N LEU A 72 -7.08 -8.90 5.19
CA LEU A 72 -7.63 -9.74 6.26
C LEU A 72 -8.99 -10.31 5.88
N VAL A 73 -9.88 -9.49 5.32
CA VAL A 73 -11.20 -9.94 4.83
C VAL A 73 -11.02 -11.00 3.73
N PHE A 74 -10.17 -10.75 2.74
CA PHE A 74 -9.90 -11.69 1.65
C PHE A 74 -9.27 -12.99 2.15
N ALA A 75 -8.33 -12.92 3.09
CA ALA A 75 -7.72 -14.10 3.69
C ALA A 75 -8.76 -14.96 4.43
N VAL A 76 -9.64 -14.35 5.23
CA VAL A 76 -10.73 -15.06 5.94
C VAL A 76 -11.71 -15.71 4.97
N VAL A 77 -12.15 -14.99 3.92
CA VAL A 77 -13.03 -15.54 2.88
C VAL A 77 -12.40 -16.75 2.20
N LYS A 78 -11.11 -16.68 1.90
CA LYS A 78 -10.36 -17.75 1.22
C LYS A 78 -10.12 -18.96 2.11
N ILE A 79 -9.75 -18.75 3.38
CA ILE A 79 -9.50 -19.82 4.35
C ILE A 79 -10.80 -20.57 4.66
N ASN A 80 -11.90 -19.84 4.88
CA ASN A 80 -13.20 -20.43 5.21
C ASN A 80 -13.96 -20.94 3.97
N ARG A 81 -13.43 -20.74 2.77
CA ARG A 81 -14.06 -21.13 1.49
C ARG A 81 -15.53 -20.71 1.42
N VAL A 82 -15.83 -19.46 1.76
CA VAL A 82 -17.21 -18.94 1.75
C VAL A 82 -17.80 -19.10 0.35
N ARG A 83 -18.82 -19.97 0.20
CA ARG A 83 -19.30 -20.55 -1.06
C ARG A 83 -19.49 -19.53 -2.20
N ILE A 84 -20.04 -18.35 -1.92
CA ILE A 84 -20.33 -17.31 -2.93
C ILE A 84 -19.14 -16.36 -3.08
N LEU A 85 -18.51 -15.94 -1.98
CA LEU A 85 -17.45 -14.93 -1.99
C LEU A 85 -16.10 -15.49 -2.47
N TYR A 86 -15.86 -16.78 -2.24
CA TYR A 86 -14.59 -17.42 -2.62
C TYR A 86 -14.27 -17.32 -4.11
N PRO A 87 -15.15 -17.72 -5.06
CA PRO A 87 -14.85 -17.62 -6.48
C PRO A 87 -14.71 -16.18 -6.95
N ILE A 88 -15.55 -15.27 -6.46
CA ILE A 88 -15.47 -13.83 -6.80
C ILE A 88 -14.14 -13.25 -6.37
N GLN A 89 -13.76 -13.48 -5.10
CA GLN A 89 -12.49 -13.01 -4.55
C GLN A 89 -11.29 -13.66 -5.28
N ALA A 90 -11.35 -14.94 -5.63
CA ALA A 90 -10.28 -15.62 -6.32
C ALA A 90 -10.02 -15.02 -7.72
N VAL A 91 -11.07 -14.73 -8.48
CA VAL A 91 -10.97 -14.05 -9.79
C VAL A 91 -10.43 -12.64 -9.61
N PHE A 92 -10.96 -11.88 -8.65
CA PHE A 92 -10.54 -10.51 -8.38
C PHE A 92 -9.06 -10.41 -7.99
N VAL A 93 -8.63 -11.23 -7.03
CA VAL A 93 -7.22 -11.29 -6.59
C VAL A 93 -6.31 -11.75 -7.73
N SER A 94 -6.73 -12.73 -8.54
CA SER A 94 -5.95 -13.18 -9.70
C SER A 94 -5.80 -12.09 -10.75
N PHE A 95 -6.85 -11.32 -11.01
CA PHE A 95 -6.81 -10.16 -11.92
C PHE A 95 -5.84 -9.09 -11.41
N LEU A 96 -5.95 -8.69 -10.15
CA LEU A 96 -5.08 -7.66 -9.56
C LEU A 96 -3.61 -8.08 -9.54
N ARG A 97 -3.31 -9.35 -9.25
CA ARG A 97 -1.93 -9.87 -9.25
C ARG A 97 -1.39 -10.11 -10.66
N GLY A 98 -2.26 -10.30 -11.64
CA GLY A 98 -1.88 -10.52 -13.04
C GLY A 98 -1.73 -9.23 -13.85
N THR A 99 -2.12 -8.08 -13.30
CA THR A 99 -2.06 -6.78 -14.01
C THR A 99 -1.02 -5.83 -13.38
N PRO A 100 -0.26 -5.06 -14.19
CA PRO A 100 0.65 -4.05 -13.67
C PRO A 100 -0.09 -2.98 -12.88
N ILE A 101 0.48 -2.56 -11.75
CA ILE A 101 -0.13 -1.55 -10.87
C ILE A 101 -0.41 -0.22 -11.60
N LEU A 102 0.43 0.16 -12.56
CA LEU A 102 0.22 1.36 -13.38
C LEU A 102 -1.12 1.29 -14.15
N VAL A 103 -1.45 0.11 -14.70
CA VAL A 103 -2.73 -0.13 -15.39
C VAL A 103 -3.89 -0.01 -14.41
N GLN A 104 -3.76 -0.58 -13.21
CA GLN A 104 -4.78 -0.46 -12.15
C GLN A 104 -4.98 1.00 -11.73
N LEU A 105 -3.89 1.76 -11.59
CA LEU A 105 -3.95 3.19 -11.26
C LEU A 105 -4.67 3.97 -12.36
N MET A 106 -4.35 3.71 -13.64
CA MET A 106 -5.04 4.34 -14.77
C MET A 106 -6.53 3.96 -14.82
N LEU A 107 -6.84 2.69 -14.58
CA LEU A 107 -8.21 2.21 -14.56
C LEU A 107 -9.04 2.86 -13.43
N THR A 108 -8.47 3.01 -12.24
CA THR A 108 -9.15 3.68 -11.13
C THR A 108 -9.29 5.18 -11.37
N TYR A 109 -8.24 5.83 -11.86
CA TYR A 109 -8.24 7.28 -12.05
C TYR A 109 -9.16 7.75 -13.19
N TYR A 110 -9.24 7.00 -14.28
CA TYR A 110 -10.11 7.34 -15.43
C TYR A 110 -11.40 6.54 -15.44
N GLY A 111 -11.35 5.26 -15.09
CA GLY A 111 -12.51 4.37 -15.17
C GLY A 111 -13.55 4.63 -14.12
N ILE A 112 -13.17 4.85 -12.85
CA ILE A 112 -14.15 5.13 -11.78
C ILE A 112 -14.92 6.41 -12.05
N PRO A 113 -14.32 7.58 -12.37
CA PRO A 113 -15.07 8.77 -12.72
C PRO A 113 -16.01 8.60 -13.92
N LEU A 114 -15.56 7.87 -14.94
CA LEU A 114 -16.39 7.58 -16.12
C LEU A 114 -17.60 6.75 -15.74
N PHE A 115 -17.42 5.70 -14.94
CA PHE A 115 -18.49 4.85 -14.44
C PHE A 115 -19.49 5.62 -13.55
N LEU A 116 -18.98 6.48 -12.65
CA LEU A 116 -19.85 7.32 -11.80
C LEU A 116 -20.65 8.32 -12.61
N ARG A 117 -20.07 8.91 -13.68
CA ARG A 117 -20.83 9.80 -14.61
C ARG A 117 -21.94 9.06 -15.34
N TYR A 118 -21.67 7.82 -15.75
CA TYR A 118 -22.69 6.97 -16.36
C TYR A 118 -23.83 6.70 -15.37
N LEU A 119 -23.53 6.36 -14.12
CA LEU A 119 -24.54 6.16 -13.07
C LEU A 119 -25.34 7.43 -12.78
N ASN A 120 -24.70 8.61 -12.75
CA ASN A 120 -25.41 9.89 -12.60
C ASN A 120 -26.43 10.08 -13.73
N GLY A 121 -26.08 9.77 -14.97
CA GLY A 121 -26.98 9.90 -16.12
C GLY A 121 -28.15 8.92 -16.08
N GLU A 122 -27.92 7.66 -15.75
CA GLU A 122 -28.95 6.61 -15.75
C GLU A 122 -29.89 6.69 -14.54
N PHE A 123 -29.37 7.02 -13.37
CA PHE A 123 -30.13 7.00 -12.11
C PHE A 123 -30.50 8.39 -11.58
N GLY A 124 -30.16 9.47 -12.30
CA GLY A 124 -30.43 10.84 -11.87
C GLY A 124 -29.73 11.23 -10.56
N LEU A 125 -28.53 10.67 -10.32
CA LEU A 125 -27.73 10.98 -9.13
C LEU A 125 -26.91 12.24 -9.39
N ASP A 126 -26.93 13.20 -8.46
CA ASP A 126 -26.18 14.47 -8.56
C ASP A 126 -24.83 14.39 -7.81
N TRP A 127 -24.05 13.35 -8.06
CA TRP A 127 -22.73 13.26 -7.45
C TRP A 127 -21.73 14.17 -8.17
N ASN A 128 -21.08 15.05 -7.42
CA ASN A 128 -20.05 15.93 -7.95
C ASN A 128 -18.70 15.20 -8.07
N ILE A 129 -18.52 14.47 -9.15
CA ILE A 129 -17.36 13.60 -9.39
C ILE A 129 -16.07 14.41 -9.54
N ASN A 130 -16.18 15.68 -9.99
CA ASN A 130 -15.01 16.54 -10.21
C ASN A 130 -14.40 17.06 -8.89
N GLU A 131 -15.11 16.97 -7.78
CA GLU A 131 -14.61 17.32 -6.44
C GLU A 131 -13.82 16.21 -5.75
N ILE A 132 -13.85 14.99 -6.30
CA ILE A 132 -13.13 13.86 -5.71
C ILE A 132 -11.61 14.06 -5.90
N PRO A 133 -10.82 14.20 -4.82
CA PRO A 133 -9.39 14.40 -4.93
C PRO A 133 -8.70 13.22 -5.65
N PRO A 134 -7.75 13.48 -6.56
CA PRO A 134 -6.99 12.43 -7.26
C PRO A 134 -6.33 11.39 -6.33
N ALA A 135 -5.95 11.82 -5.13
CA ALA A 135 -5.37 10.96 -4.10
C ALA A 135 -6.28 9.79 -3.70
N ILE A 136 -7.61 9.96 -3.71
CA ILE A 136 -8.56 8.91 -3.37
C ILE A 136 -8.47 7.76 -4.38
N PHE A 137 -8.38 8.06 -5.68
CA PHE A 137 -8.24 7.04 -6.71
C PHE A 137 -6.92 6.30 -6.59
N ALA A 138 -5.82 7.02 -6.26
CA ALA A 138 -4.53 6.42 -6.03
C ALA A 138 -4.55 5.49 -4.80
N ILE A 139 -5.08 5.95 -3.66
CA ILE A 139 -5.23 5.15 -2.44
C ILE A 139 -6.08 3.91 -2.71
N THR A 140 -7.16 4.04 -3.47
CA THR A 140 -8.03 2.90 -3.83
C THR A 140 -7.28 1.85 -4.66
N ALA A 141 -6.55 2.27 -5.70
CA ALA A 141 -5.74 1.37 -6.53
C ALA A 141 -4.70 0.63 -5.68
N PHE A 142 -3.97 1.37 -4.83
CA PHE A 142 -2.97 0.80 -3.95
C PHE A 142 -3.57 -0.14 -2.91
N ALA A 143 -4.67 0.23 -2.28
CA ALA A 143 -5.34 -0.60 -1.29
C ALA A 143 -5.80 -1.94 -1.88
N PHE A 144 -6.38 -1.95 -3.08
CA PHE A 144 -6.78 -3.19 -3.74
C PHE A 144 -5.59 -4.03 -4.19
N ASN A 145 -4.54 -3.42 -4.72
CA ASN A 145 -3.33 -4.13 -5.10
C ASN A 145 -2.68 -4.79 -3.88
N GLU A 146 -2.45 -4.03 -2.79
CA GLU A 146 -1.92 -4.55 -1.53
C GLU A 146 -2.81 -5.64 -0.95
N ALA A 147 -4.12 -5.45 -0.91
CA ALA A 147 -5.05 -6.45 -0.43
C ALA A 147 -4.88 -7.79 -1.16
N ALA A 148 -4.68 -7.76 -2.48
CA ALA A 148 -4.47 -8.96 -3.27
C ALA A 148 -3.18 -9.70 -2.90
N TYR A 149 -2.06 -8.98 -2.71
CA TYR A 149 -0.78 -9.61 -2.33
C TYR A 149 -0.75 -10.01 -0.86
N MET A 150 -1.13 -9.12 0.06
CA MET A 150 -1.12 -9.38 1.49
C MET A 150 -2.07 -10.51 1.89
N SER A 151 -3.23 -10.65 1.25
CA SER A 151 -4.17 -11.74 1.55
C SER A 151 -3.57 -13.12 1.29
N GLU A 152 -2.80 -13.28 0.22
CA GLU A 152 -2.09 -14.51 -0.08
C GLU A 152 -0.93 -14.76 0.90
N THR A 153 -0.19 -13.71 1.25
CA THR A 153 0.88 -13.77 2.27
C THR A 153 0.32 -14.22 3.61
N ILE A 154 -0.78 -13.62 4.07
CA ILE A 154 -1.44 -14.00 5.34
C ILE A 154 -1.93 -15.45 5.28
N ARG A 155 -2.57 -15.85 4.18
CA ARG A 155 -3.02 -17.23 4.00
C ARG A 155 -1.85 -18.23 4.04
N ALA A 156 -0.77 -17.93 3.33
CA ALA A 156 0.41 -18.78 3.28
C ALA A 156 1.06 -18.89 4.66
N ALA A 157 1.16 -17.79 5.40
CA ALA A 157 1.72 -17.76 6.75
C ALA A 157 0.89 -18.60 7.73
N ILE A 158 -0.45 -18.52 7.66
CA ILE A 158 -1.33 -19.36 8.50
C ILE A 158 -1.14 -20.85 8.18
N GLN A 159 -0.95 -21.21 6.90
CA GLN A 159 -0.74 -22.59 6.49
C GLN A 159 0.68 -23.11 6.77
N ALA A 160 1.64 -22.22 6.99
CA ALA A 160 3.03 -22.56 7.29
C ALA A 160 3.30 -22.78 8.79
N VAL A 161 2.31 -22.55 9.66
CA VAL A 161 2.44 -22.86 11.10
C VAL A 161 2.60 -24.36 11.28
N ASP A 162 3.58 -24.76 12.12
CA ASP A 162 3.92 -26.16 12.33
C ASP A 162 2.72 -26.97 12.86
N ALA A 163 2.43 -28.08 12.18
CA ALA A 163 1.34 -28.98 12.56
C ALA A 163 1.57 -29.60 13.95
N GLY A 164 2.84 -29.85 14.33
CA GLY A 164 3.20 -30.38 15.65
C GLY A 164 2.85 -29.42 16.78
N GLU A 165 3.02 -28.09 16.59
CA GLU A 165 2.60 -27.11 17.59
C GLU A 165 1.06 -27.10 17.76
N ILE A 166 0.33 -27.25 16.65
CA ILE A 166 -1.14 -27.32 16.66
C ILE A 166 -1.61 -28.60 17.37
N GLU A 167 -0.98 -29.75 17.10
CA GLU A 167 -1.30 -31.03 17.72
C GLU A 167 -0.96 -31.03 19.21
N ALA A 168 0.19 -30.48 19.60
CA ALA A 168 0.58 -30.33 21.00
C ALA A 168 -0.42 -29.48 21.78
N ALA A 169 -0.85 -28.34 21.22
CA ALA A 169 -1.85 -27.49 21.83
C ALA A 169 -3.21 -28.19 22.01
N ARG A 170 -3.62 -29.00 21.03
CA ARG A 170 -4.86 -29.81 21.15
C ARG A 170 -4.74 -30.91 22.21
N SER A 171 -3.57 -31.56 22.30
CA SER A 171 -3.29 -32.58 23.33
C SER A 171 -3.34 -32.02 24.75
N LEU A 172 -3.04 -30.72 24.91
CA LEU A 172 -3.21 -29.98 26.17
C LEU A 172 -4.67 -29.55 26.44
N GLY A 173 -5.63 -30.01 25.64
CA GLY A 173 -7.07 -29.72 25.84
C GLY A 173 -7.49 -28.34 25.35
N MET A 174 -6.71 -27.63 24.55
CA MET A 174 -7.11 -26.34 24.00
C MET A 174 -8.23 -26.48 22.97
N THR A 175 -9.26 -25.64 23.10
CA THR A 175 -10.31 -25.54 22.09
C THR A 175 -9.78 -24.98 20.78
N SER A 176 -10.45 -25.24 19.65
CA SER A 176 -10.03 -24.73 18.33
C SER A 176 -9.84 -23.22 18.33
N ALA A 177 -10.69 -22.47 19.02
CA ALA A 177 -10.57 -21.01 19.15
C ALA A 177 -9.32 -20.60 19.94
N GLN A 178 -8.96 -21.34 20.99
CA GLN A 178 -7.74 -21.10 21.77
C GLN A 178 -6.48 -21.43 20.95
N VAL A 179 -6.48 -22.54 20.20
CA VAL A 179 -5.39 -22.90 19.31
C VAL A 179 -5.19 -21.81 18.25
N TYR A 180 -6.27 -21.34 17.63
CA TYR A 180 -6.20 -20.27 16.62
C TYR A 180 -5.61 -18.99 17.20
N ARG A 181 -6.11 -18.54 18.37
CA ARG A 181 -5.73 -17.26 18.97
C ARG A 181 -4.34 -17.29 19.61
N ARG A 182 -3.94 -18.43 20.23
CA ARG A 182 -2.69 -18.50 21.03
C ARG A 182 -1.52 -19.14 20.30
N VAL A 183 -1.79 -19.94 19.27
CA VAL A 183 -0.73 -20.64 18.51
C VAL A 183 -0.68 -20.15 17.06
N ILE A 184 -1.77 -20.30 16.31
CA ILE A 184 -1.76 -20.05 14.88
C ILE A 184 -1.53 -18.56 14.55
N ILE A 185 -2.34 -17.66 15.12
CA ILE A 185 -2.26 -16.23 14.78
C ILE A 185 -0.90 -15.61 15.13
N PRO A 186 -0.33 -15.82 16.37
CA PRO A 186 0.97 -15.26 16.70
C PRO A 186 2.09 -15.77 15.81
N ASN A 187 2.15 -17.09 15.58
CA ASN A 187 3.17 -17.69 14.73
C ASN A 187 3.03 -17.25 13.27
N ALA A 188 1.82 -17.24 12.74
CA ALA A 188 1.55 -16.74 11.39
C ALA A 188 1.93 -15.25 11.23
N ALA A 189 1.70 -14.42 12.25
CA ALA A 189 2.10 -13.02 12.23
C ALA A 189 3.62 -12.87 12.11
N VAL A 190 4.39 -13.66 12.85
CA VAL A 190 5.87 -13.68 12.74
C VAL A 190 6.31 -14.10 11.34
N ILE A 191 5.71 -15.17 10.80
CA ILE A 191 6.02 -15.69 9.46
C ILE A 191 5.66 -14.65 8.36
N ALA A 192 4.54 -13.93 8.50
CA ALA A 192 4.07 -12.94 7.53
C ALA A 192 4.87 -11.64 7.57
N THR A 193 5.38 -11.24 8.73
CA THR A 193 6.00 -9.93 8.97
C THR A 193 7.06 -9.53 7.94
N PRO A 194 8.05 -10.37 7.56
CA PRO A 194 9.06 -9.99 6.57
C PRO A 194 8.46 -9.62 5.21
N SER A 195 7.48 -10.41 4.75
CA SER A 195 6.81 -10.16 3.46
C SER A 195 5.90 -8.92 3.50
N LEU A 196 5.23 -8.67 4.63
CA LEU A 196 4.39 -7.48 4.81
C LEU A 196 5.24 -6.20 4.87
N ILE A 197 6.39 -6.24 5.54
CA ILE A 197 7.33 -5.10 5.57
C ILE A 197 7.91 -4.86 4.17
N ASN A 198 8.27 -5.92 3.45
CA ASN A 198 8.82 -5.80 2.10
C ASN A 198 7.82 -5.13 1.15
N SER A 199 6.52 -5.45 1.23
CA SER A 199 5.51 -4.79 0.41
C SER A 199 5.37 -3.31 0.75
N LEU A 200 5.45 -2.91 2.01
CA LEU A 200 5.45 -1.51 2.43
C LEU A 200 6.63 -0.71 1.86
N ILE A 201 7.81 -1.32 1.74
CA ILE A 201 8.99 -0.66 1.18
C ILE A 201 8.88 -0.53 -0.34
N PHE A 202 8.25 -1.49 -1.00
CA PHE A 202 8.13 -1.53 -2.46
C PHE A 202 7.27 -0.38 -3.02
N PHE A 203 6.23 0.05 -2.29
CA PHE A 203 5.31 1.10 -2.72
C PHE A 203 5.96 2.47 -2.93
N PRO A 204 6.74 3.02 -1.99
CA PRO A 204 7.43 4.29 -2.21
C PRO A 204 8.36 4.27 -3.43
N VAL A 205 8.98 3.11 -3.70
CA VAL A 205 9.88 2.94 -4.85
C VAL A 205 9.13 3.04 -6.19
N ILE A 206 7.88 2.57 -6.26
CA ILE A 206 7.06 2.68 -7.48
C ILE A 206 6.55 4.12 -7.69
N LEU A 207 6.31 4.86 -6.60
CA LEU A 207 5.76 6.21 -6.65
C LEU A 207 6.82 7.31 -6.86
N CYS A 208 8.09 7.03 -6.58
CA CYS A 208 9.22 7.92 -6.86
C CYS A 208 9.77 7.74 -8.26
#